data_092f8b77c43afe9b9b9538e6ab8a8c99
#
_entry.id   092f8b77c43afe9b9b9538e6ab8a8c99
#
_cell.length_a   1.000
_cell.length_b   1.000
_cell.length_c   1.000
_cell.angle_alpha   90.00
_cell.angle_beta   90.00
_cell.angle_gamma   90.00
#
_symmetry.space_group_name_H-M   'P 1'
#
loop_
_entity.id
_entity.type
_entity.pdbx_description
1 polymer ?
#
loop_
_entity_poly.entity_id
_entity_poly.type
_entity_poly.pdbx_seq_one_letter_code
_entity_poly.pdbx_strand_id
1 'polypeptide(L)'
;MLETTPERRSRIRLAGDADAAALAEVAAVTFPLACPPTTTKEASDAFVAAHLVESNFRAYLADPDRVIVVADPGGGGPLDGYTMLVLGESTDPDVQAAVGIRPTCELSKCYVRADAHGRGVAALLARTRAEAIEHGAAGMWLGTNVANARAIRFYEKHGFVTVGHKRFRLGDGDEEDFVMEAALTGT
;
A
#
# COMPACT_ATOMS: atom_id res chain seq x y z
N MET A 1 31.51 21.88 14.79
CA MET A 1 31.52 20.45 14.46
C MET A 1 30.04 20.03 14.48
N LEU A 2 29.39 19.98 13.32
CA LEU A 2 28.00 19.51 13.22
C LEU A 2 28.08 17.99 13.19
N GLU A 3 27.66 17.33 14.27
CA GLU A 3 27.44 15.89 14.28
C GLU A 3 26.36 15.55 13.26
N THR A 4 26.76 14.92 12.17
CA THR A 4 25.85 14.34 11.21
C THR A 4 25.21 13.13 11.88
N THR A 5 23.98 13.28 12.37
CA THR A 5 23.20 12.15 12.86
C THR A 5 23.12 11.13 11.72
N PRO A 6 23.53 9.87 11.92
CA PRO A 6 23.48 8.86 10.86
C PRO A 6 22.05 8.72 10.39
N GLU A 7 21.82 8.81 9.06
CA GLU A 7 20.52 8.57 8.46
C GLU A 7 20.02 7.19 8.89
N ARG A 8 18.98 7.19 9.72
CA ARG A 8 18.38 5.99 10.27
C ARG A 8 17.61 5.29 9.13
N ARG A 9 18.20 4.23 8.57
CA ARG A 9 17.53 3.39 7.57
C ARG A 9 16.53 2.49 8.27
N SER A 10 15.27 2.55 7.86
CA SER A 10 14.23 1.66 8.37
C SER A 10 14.53 0.22 8.00
N ARG A 11 14.31 -0.70 8.92
CA ARG A 11 14.32 -2.13 8.68
C ARG A 11 13.02 -2.52 7.98
N ILE A 12 13.14 -3.14 6.83
CA ILE A 12 11.97 -3.68 6.10
C ILE A 12 11.75 -5.11 6.55
N ARG A 13 10.56 -5.40 7.07
CA ARG A 13 10.19 -6.73 7.60
C ARG A 13 8.71 -7.04 7.43
N LEU A 14 8.34 -8.30 7.55
CA LEU A 14 6.95 -8.68 7.72
C LEU A 14 6.40 -8.11 9.03
N ALA A 15 5.12 -7.72 9.01
CA ALA A 15 4.39 -7.36 10.21
C ALA A 15 3.97 -8.60 10.98
N GLY A 16 3.85 -8.45 12.29
CA GLY A 16 3.29 -9.46 13.19
C GLY A 16 2.17 -8.88 14.03
N ASP A 17 1.50 -9.72 14.84
CA ASP A 17 0.34 -9.32 15.66
C ASP A 17 0.60 -8.10 16.56
N ALA A 18 1.83 -7.95 17.04
CA ALA A 18 2.22 -6.82 17.87
C ALA A 18 2.25 -5.48 17.12
N ASP A 19 2.23 -5.48 15.79
CA ASP A 19 2.29 -4.28 14.97
C ASP A 19 0.91 -3.64 14.72
N ALA A 20 -0.20 -4.29 15.10
CA ALA A 20 -1.55 -3.84 14.74
C ALA A 20 -1.85 -2.40 15.17
N ALA A 21 -1.46 -2.00 16.37
CA ALA A 21 -1.63 -0.62 16.86
C ALA A 21 -0.77 0.38 16.06
N ALA A 22 0.51 0.07 15.83
CA ALA A 22 1.41 0.93 15.07
C ALA A 22 1.00 1.04 13.59
N LEU A 23 0.44 -0.03 13.01
CA LEU A 23 -0.16 -0.02 11.67
C LEU A 23 -1.37 0.92 11.59
N ALA A 24 -2.25 0.89 12.60
CA ALA A 24 -3.39 1.81 12.67
C ALA A 24 -2.93 3.27 12.80
N GLU A 25 -1.92 3.53 13.61
CA GLU A 25 -1.34 4.89 13.77
C GLU A 25 -0.75 5.42 12.45
N VAL A 26 0.09 4.63 11.77
CA VAL A 26 0.68 5.07 10.49
C VAL A 26 -0.38 5.21 9.40
N ALA A 27 -1.38 4.34 9.37
CA ALA A 27 -2.48 4.42 8.41
C ALA A 27 -3.32 5.69 8.59
N ALA A 28 -3.64 6.06 9.84
CA ALA A 28 -4.42 7.27 10.16
C ALA A 28 -3.74 8.57 9.67
N VAL A 29 -2.41 8.65 9.73
CA VAL A 29 -1.67 9.85 9.29
C VAL A 29 -1.30 9.83 7.81
N THR A 30 -1.28 8.67 7.15
CA THR A 30 -0.85 8.54 5.76
C THR A 30 -2.01 8.43 4.77
N PHE A 31 -3.14 7.84 5.14
CA PHE A 31 -4.30 7.72 4.27
C PHE A 31 -4.82 9.07 3.76
N PRO A 32 -5.00 10.11 4.61
CA PRO A 32 -5.44 11.43 4.15
C PRO A 32 -4.51 12.06 3.09
N LEU A 33 -3.20 11.73 3.12
CA LEU A 33 -2.22 12.24 2.15
C LEU A 33 -2.37 11.60 0.76
N ALA A 34 -3.02 10.44 0.67
CA ALA A 34 -3.27 9.72 -0.56
C ALA A 34 -4.63 10.06 -1.18
N CYS A 35 -5.52 10.67 -0.40
CA CYS A 35 -6.85 11.07 -0.87
C CYS A 35 -6.77 12.19 -1.90
N PRO A 36 -7.67 12.20 -2.92
CA PRO A 36 -7.79 13.33 -3.84
C PRO A 36 -8.20 14.62 -3.10
N PRO A 37 -7.87 15.80 -3.65
CA PRO A 37 -8.21 17.10 -3.04
C PRO A 37 -9.72 17.33 -2.83
N THR A 38 -10.55 16.59 -3.56
CA THR A 38 -12.02 16.60 -3.46
C THR A 38 -12.54 15.85 -2.24
N THR A 39 -11.72 14.99 -1.63
CA THR A 39 -12.11 14.22 -0.44
C THR A 39 -12.24 15.14 0.77
N THR A 40 -13.42 15.16 1.38
CA THR A 40 -13.61 15.91 2.63
C THR A 40 -12.87 15.24 3.79
N LYS A 41 -12.55 16.03 4.81
CA LYS A 41 -11.92 15.49 6.03
C LYS A 41 -12.83 14.45 6.69
N GLU A 42 -14.13 14.70 6.72
CA GLU A 42 -15.13 13.82 7.30
C GLU A 42 -15.18 12.45 6.59
N ALA A 43 -15.11 12.44 5.24
CA ALA A 43 -15.09 11.22 4.45
C ALA A 43 -13.79 10.42 4.69
N SER A 44 -12.66 11.11 4.76
CA SER A 44 -11.37 10.50 5.07
C SER A 44 -11.36 9.91 6.49
N ASP A 45 -11.82 10.67 7.50
CA ASP A 45 -11.89 10.22 8.88
C ASP A 45 -12.84 9.01 9.03
N ALA A 46 -13.99 9.04 8.34
CA ALA A 46 -14.95 7.93 8.36
C ALA A 46 -14.34 6.66 7.74
N PHE A 47 -13.59 6.78 6.65
CA PHE A 47 -12.89 5.64 6.04
C PHE A 47 -11.83 5.06 6.99
N VAL A 48 -11.02 5.91 7.62
CA VAL A 48 -10.03 5.49 8.62
C VAL A 48 -10.70 4.74 9.77
N ALA A 49 -11.79 5.30 10.31
CA ALA A 49 -12.53 4.69 11.42
C ALA A 49 -13.17 3.34 11.04
N ALA A 50 -13.59 3.18 9.79
CA ALA A 50 -14.23 1.95 9.33
C ALA A 50 -13.22 0.85 8.94
N HIS A 51 -12.04 1.21 8.40
CA HIS A 51 -11.16 0.28 7.72
C HIS A 51 -9.71 0.23 8.22
N LEU A 52 -9.25 1.23 8.96
CA LEU A 52 -7.84 1.41 9.30
C LEU A 52 -7.57 1.52 10.81
N VAL A 53 -8.45 0.95 11.61
CA VAL A 53 -8.28 0.88 13.08
C VAL A 53 -7.57 -0.42 13.49
N GLU A 54 -7.05 -0.47 14.71
CA GLU A 54 -6.28 -1.60 15.22
C GLU A 54 -7.01 -2.94 15.08
N SER A 55 -8.32 -3.00 15.34
CA SER A 55 -9.11 -4.22 15.19
C SER A 55 -9.13 -4.76 13.76
N ASN A 56 -9.16 -3.87 12.77
CA ASN A 56 -9.08 -4.25 11.36
C ASN A 56 -7.68 -4.79 11.03
N PHE A 57 -6.62 -4.15 11.53
CA PHE A 57 -5.26 -4.65 11.30
C PHE A 57 -5.01 -5.99 11.97
N ARG A 58 -5.57 -6.25 13.16
CA ARG A 58 -5.53 -7.59 13.76
C ARG A 58 -6.21 -8.63 12.87
N ALA A 59 -7.37 -8.29 12.29
CA ALA A 59 -8.05 -9.17 11.36
C ALA A 59 -7.24 -9.37 10.06
N TYR A 60 -6.63 -8.31 9.51
CA TYR A 60 -5.78 -8.42 8.32
C TYR A 60 -4.52 -9.27 8.57
N LEU A 61 -3.90 -9.16 9.74
CA LEU A 61 -2.72 -9.95 10.11
C LEU A 61 -3.05 -11.43 10.33
N ALA A 62 -4.27 -11.73 10.74
CA ALA A 62 -4.75 -13.11 10.93
C ALA A 62 -5.28 -13.76 9.63
N ASP A 63 -5.47 -12.97 8.56
CA ASP A 63 -5.99 -13.43 7.28
C ASP A 63 -4.84 -14.05 6.45
N PRO A 64 -4.89 -15.38 6.11
CA PRO A 64 -3.85 -16.02 5.34
C PRO A 64 -3.71 -15.49 3.91
N ASP A 65 -4.74 -14.81 3.39
CA ASP A 65 -4.72 -14.21 2.06
C ASP A 65 -4.17 -12.78 2.06
N ARG A 66 -3.59 -12.33 3.20
CA ARG A 66 -2.99 -11.00 3.33
C ARG A 66 -1.56 -11.05 3.81
N VAL A 67 -0.72 -10.23 3.21
CA VAL A 67 0.68 -10.07 3.62
C VAL A 67 0.94 -8.60 3.87
N ILE A 68 1.42 -8.27 5.08
CA ILE A 68 1.76 -6.88 5.44
C ILE A 68 3.25 -6.77 5.66
N VAL A 69 3.87 -5.80 4.98
CA VAL A 69 5.28 -5.45 5.13
C VAL A 69 5.39 -4.06 5.74
N VAL A 70 6.27 -3.89 6.69
CA VAL A 70 6.47 -2.62 7.41
C VAL A 70 7.88 -2.07 7.22
N ALA A 71 7.99 -0.75 7.19
CA ALA A 71 9.23 -0.01 7.35
C ALA A 71 9.35 0.45 8.81
N ASP A 72 10.18 -0.25 9.58
CA ASP A 72 10.36 -0.07 11.01
C ASP A 72 11.66 0.68 11.28
N PRO A 73 11.61 1.94 11.79
CA PRO A 73 12.81 2.69 12.13
C PRO A 73 13.54 2.12 13.37
N GLY A 74 12.92 1.18 14.09
CA GLY A 74 13.42 0.61 15.33
C GLY A 74 13.29 1.54 16.54
N GLY A 75 13.69 1.04 17.70
CA GLY A 75 13.68 1.82 18.94
C GLY A 75 12.29 2.11 19.52
N GLY A 76 11.25 1.36 19.10
CA GLY A 76 9.89 1.54 19.60
C GLY A 76 9.18 2.80 19.10
N GLY A 77 9.72 3.47 18.09
CA GLY A 77 9.08 4.62 17.45
C GLY A 77 7.97 4.20 16.45
N PRO A 78 7.20 5.19 15.94
CA PRO A 78 6.16 4.92 14.96
C PRO A 78 6.77 4.35 13.67
N LEU A 79 6.00 3.50 12.98
CA LEU A 79 6.37 2.98 11.66
C LEU A 79 6.50 4.11 10.63
N ASP A 80 7.49 3.99 9.74
CA ASP A 80 7.67 4.94 8.63
C ASP A 80 6.65 4.70 7.49
N GLY A 81 6.16 3.47 7.36
CA GLY A 81 5.18 3.10 6.35
C GLY A 81 4.89 1.61 6.33
N TYR A 82 3.95 1.23 5.48
CA TYR A 82 3.60 -0.17 5.26
C TYR A 82 3.01 -0.41 3.88
N THR A 83 3.03 -1.66 3.46
CA THR A 83 2.28 -2.18 2.33
C THR A 83 1.39 -3.33 2.77
N MET A 84 0.31 -3.58 2.04
CA MET A 84 -0.52 -4.76 2.21
C MET A 84 -0.82 -5.37 0.86
N LEU A 85 -0.49 -6.66 0.71
CA LEU A 85 -0.94 -7.51 -0.38
C LEU A 85 -2.27 -8.17 -0.01
N VAL A 86 -3.11 -8.36 -1.02
CA VAL A 86 -4.22 -9.31 -1.00
C VAL A 86 -3.92 -10.36 -2.07
N LEU A 87 -3.77 -11.60 -1.63
CA LEU A 87 -3.42 -12.72 -2.50
C LEU A 87 -4.64 -13.19 -3.28
N GLY A 88 -4.39 -13.75 -4.47
CA GLY A 88 -5.43 -14.30 -5.32
C GLY A 88 -6.08 -13.27 -6.26
N GLU A 89 -7.05 -13.77 -6.99
CA GLU A 89 -7.75 -13.03 -8.05
C GLU A 89 -8.78 -12.07 -7.45
N SER A 90 -8.88 -10.87 -8.04
CA SER A 90 -9.92 -9.91 -7.66
C SER A 90 -11.31 -10.43 -8.02
N THR A 91 -12.29 -10.11 -7.21
CA THR A 91 -13.72 -10.35 -7.51
C THR A 91 -14.38 -9.16 -8.25
N ASP A 92 -13.68 -8.04 -8.35
CA ASP A 92 -14.15 -6.86 -9.08
C ASP A 92 -14.10 -7.12 -10.60
N PRO A 93 -15.24 -7.04 -11.32
CA PRO A 93 -15.28 -7.34 -12.74
C PRO A 93 -14.45 -6.39 -13.60
N ASP A 94 -14.32 -5.11 -13.22
CA ASP A 94 -13.51 -4.14 -13.94
C ASP A 94 -12.02 -4.52 -13.85
N VAL A 95 -11.59 -4.95 -12.66
CA VAL A 95 -10.22 -5.44 -12.43
C VAL A 95 -9.98 -6.76 -13.18
N GLN A 96 -10.94 -7.70 -13.12
CA GLN A 96 -10.81 -8.98 -13.84
C GLN A 96 -10.67 -8.79 -15.35
N ALA A 97 -11.37 -7.79 -15.91
CA ALA A 97 -11.28 -7.47 -17.34
C ALA A 97 -9.97 -6.76 -17.71
N ALA A 98 -9.38 -5.99 -16.80
CA ALA A 98 -8.19 -5.18 -17.05
C ALA A 98 -6.88 -5.94 -16.84
N VAL A 99 -6.78 -6.74 -15.76
CA VAL A 99 -5.55 -7.45 -15.36
C VAL A 99 -5.29 -8.64 -16.27
N GLY A 100 -4.11 -8.68 -16.87
CA GLY A 100 -3.72 -9.70 -17.86
C GLY A 100 -2.71 -10.73 -17.35
N ILE A 101 -1.89 -10.40 -16.34
CA ILE A 101 -0.82 -11.28 -15.85
C ILE A 101 -1.33 -12.14 -14.69
N ARG A 102 -1.25 -13.45 -14.85
CA ARG A 102 -1.77 -14.41 -13.85
C ARG A 102 -0.76 -15.51 -13.53
N PRO A 103 -0.73 -16.05 -12.30
CA PRO A 103 -1.51 -15.66 -11.12
C PRO A 103 -1.19 -14.24 -10.68
N THR A 104 -2.16 -13.52 -10.13
CA THR A 104 -2.00 -12.13 -9.70
C THR A 104 -2.26 -11.93 -8.21
N CYS A 105 -1.81 -10.80 -7.67
CA CYS A 105 -2.16 -10.31 -6.35
C CYS A 105 -2.39 -8.80 -6.39
N GLU A 106 -3.11 -8.28 -5.41
CA GLU A 106 -3.33 -6.83 -5.24
C GLU A 106 -2.30 -6.22 -4.29
N LEU A 107 -1.67 -5.13 -4.70
CA LEU A 107 -1.07 -4.17 -3.77
C LEU A 107 -2.16 -3.24 -3.26
N SER A 108 -2.87 -3.68 -2.23
CA SER A 108 -4.05 -2.99 -1.71
C SER A 108 -3.72 -1.71 -0.94
N LYS A 109 -2.57 -1.69 -0.30
CA LYS A 109 -2.10 -0.51 0.47
C LYS A 109 -0.60 -0.32 0.27
N CYS A 110 -0.20 0.94 0.08
CA CYS A 110 1.20 1.36 0.03
C CYS A 110 1.28 2.80 0.57
N TYR A 111 1.47 2.92 1.86
CA TYR A 111 1.44 4.20 2.55
C TYR A 111 2.74 4.43 3.32
N VAL A 112 3.32 5.62 3.14
CA VAL A 112 4.57 6.02 3.77
C VAL A 112 4.42 7.45 4.30
N ARG A 113 4.89 7.69 5.51
CA ARG A 113 4.88 9.01 6.16
C ARG A 113 5.60 10.05 5.30
N ALA A 114 5.11 11.28 5.34
CA ALA A 114 5.66 12.37 4.51
C ALA A 114 7.14 12.65 4.80
N ASP A 115 7.56 12.54 6.06
CA ASP A 115 8.94 12.74 6.53
C ASP A 115 9.87 11.57 6.21
N ALA A 116 9.30 10.41 5.84
CA ALA A 116 10.03 9.21 5.40
C ALA A 116 10.04 9.06 3.86
N HIS A 117 9.41 9.97 3.13
CA HIS A 117 9.41 9.94 1.66
C HIS A 117 10.83 10.02 1.09
N GLY A 118 11.12 9.16 0.12
CA GLY A 118 12.46 9.04 -0.50
C GLY A 118 13.40 8.11 0.27
N ARG A 119 13.08 7.75 1.50
CA ARG A 119 13.86 6.83 2.34
C ARG A 119 13.10 5.53 2.54
N GLY A 120 13.44 4.50 1.80
CA GLY A 120 12.90 3.16 2.03
C GLY A 120 11.63 2.77 1.27
N VAL A 121 10.91 3.68 0.61
CA VAL A 121 9.68 3.31 -0.16
C VAL A 121 10.01 2.28 -1.25
N ALA A 122 11.12 2.47 -1.97
CA ALA A 122 11.56 1.50 -2.98
C ALA A 122 11.92 0.15 -2.36
N ALA A 123 12.59 0.15 -1.19
CA ALA A 123 12.92 -1.07 -0.48
C ALA A 123 11.67 -1.77 0.07
N LEU A 124 10.69 -0.99 0.56
CA LEU A 124 9.40 -1.50 1.00
C LEU A 124 8.67 -2.20 -0.15
N LEU A 125 8.57 -1.55 -1.32
CA LEU A 125 7.95 -2.13 -2.51
C LEU A 125 8.73 -3.36 -3.02
N ALA A 126 10.07 -3.32 -3.01
CA ALA A 126 10.89 -4.44 -3.42
C ALA A 126 10.66 -5.68 -2.54
N ARG A 127 10.59 -5.50 -1.20
CA ARG A 127 10.25 -6.59 -0.29
C ARG A 127 8.84 -7.11 -0.53
N THR A 128 7.87 -6.23 -0.75
CA THR A 128 6.49 -6.59 -1.05
C THR A 128 6.39 -7.44 -2.32
N ARG A 129 7.16 -7.09 -3.36
CA ARG A 129 7.23 -7.89 -4.60
C ARG A 129 7.83 -9.27 -4.35
N ALA A 130 8.88 -9.34 -3.52
CA ALA A 130 9.47 -10.64 -3.15
C ALA A 130 8.45 -11.54 -2.44
N GLU A 131 7.68 -10.99 -1.50
CA GLU A 131 6.61 -11.73 -0.83
C GLU A 131 5.53 -12.21 -1.83
N ALA A 132 5.12 -11.37 -2.78
CA ALA A 132 4.16 -11.75 -3.81
C ALA A 132 4.67 -12.93 -4.65
N ILE A 133 5.96 -12.92 -5.04
CA ILE A 133 6.60 -14.02 -5.78
C ILE A 133 6.65 -15.29 -4.91
N GLU A 134 7.01 -15.18 -3.63
CA GLU A 134 7.03 -16.32 -2.71
C GLU A 134 5.66 -16.99 -2.56
N HIS A 135 4.58 -16.19 -2.70
CA HIS A 135 3.20 -16.67 -2.71
C HIS A 135 2.69 -17.07 -4.10
N GLY A 136 3.58 -17.15 -5.10
CA GLY A 136 3.29 -17.70 -6.42
C GLY A 136 2.66 -16.71 -7.41
N ALA A 137 2.61 -15.41 -7.10
CA ALA A 137 2.11 -14.43 -8.04
C ALA A 137 3.11 -14.18 -9.18
N ALA A 138 2.63 -14.13 -10.41
CA ALA A 138 3.38 -13.73 -11.61
C ALA A 138 3.16 -12.25 -11.95
N GLY A 139 2.04 -11.68 -11.50
CA GLY A 139 1.67 -10.28 -11.65
C GLY A 139 1.23 -9.64 -10.34
N MET A 140 1.32 -8.32 -10.31
CA MET A 140 0.80 -7.51 -9.21
C MET A 140 0.01 -6.35 -9.80
N TRP A 141 -1.17 -6.11 -9.30
CA TRP A 141 -1.97 -4.96 -9.69
C TRP A 141 -2.27 -4.05 -8.50
N LEU A 142 -2.65 -2.82 -8.78
CA LEU A 142 -3.10 -1.85 -7.80
C LEU A 142 -4.15 -0.90 -8.38
N GLY A 143 -4.98 -0.32 -7.51
CA GLY A 143 -5.80 0.83 -7.82
C GLY A 143 -5.15 2.12 -7.32
N THR A 144 -5.18 3.18 -8.11
CA THR A 144 -4.76 4.51 -7.68
C THR A 144 -5.61 5.60 -8.32
N ASN A 145 -6.02 6.59 -7.52
CA ASN A 145 -6.87 7.67 -8.02
C ASN A 145 -6.23 8.38 -9.21
N VAL A 146 -7.02 8.61 -10.26
CA VAL A 146 -6.54 9.23 -11.52
C VAL A 146 -5.93 10.61 -11.32
N ALA A 147 -6.30 11.32 -10.25
CA ALA A 147 -5.73 12.63 -9.90
C ALA A 147 -4.42 12.53 -9.10
N ASN A 148 -4.02 11.34 -8.63
CA ASN A 148 -2.82 11.16 -7.84
C ASN A 148 -1.56 11.00 -8.72
N ALA A 149 -1.21 12.08 -9.42
CA ALA A 149 -0.07 12.10 -10.34
C ALA A 149 1.28 11.70 -9.69
N ARG A 150 1.42 11.90 -8.37
CA ARG A 150 2.63 11.50 -7.64
C ARG A 150 2.71 9.98 -7.51
N ALA A 151 1.65 9.33 -7.10
CA ALA A 151 1.60 7.87 -6.98
C ALA A 151 1.74 7.21 -8.35
N ILE A 152 1.04 7.71 -9.37
CA ILE A 152 1.13 7.21 -10.74
C ILE A 152 2.58 7.20 -11.22
N ARG A 153 3.29 8.35 -11.15
CA ARG A 153 4.71 8.43 -11.54
C ARG A 153 5.62 7.49 -10.73
N PHE A 154 5.32 7.32 -9.44
CA PHE A 154 6.06 6.38 -8.60
C PHE A 154 5.88 4.95 -9.09
N TYR A 155 4.67 4.51 -9.36
CA TYR A 155 4.39 3.16 -9.83
C TYR A 155 4.92 2.93 -11.25
N GLU A 156 4.78 3.88 -12.17
CA GLU A 156 5.37 3.82 -13.52
C GLU A 156 6.89 3.62 -13.47
N LYS A 157 7.59 4.38 -12.60
CA LYS A 157 9.04 4.21 -12.37
C LYS A 157 9.40 2.81 -11.87
N HIS A 158 8.46 2.12 -11.22
CA HIS A 158 8.65 0.76 -10.71
C HIS A 158 8.03 -0.31 -11.61
N GLY A 159 7.78 0.02 -12.89
CA GLY A 159 7.37 -0.93 -13.90
C GLY A 159 5.89 -1.28 -13.94
N PHE A 160 5.05 -0.52 -13.24
CA PHE A 160 3.60 -0.63 -13.41
C PHE A 160 3.16 0.14 -14.65
N VAL A 161 2.18 -0.40 -15.35
CA VAL A 161 1.52 0.25 -16.49
C VAL A 161 0.02 0.31 -16.25
N THR A 162 -0.63 1.37 -16.69
CA THR A 162 -2.10 1.45 -16.63
C THR A 162 -2.70 0.48 -17.63
N VAL A 163 -3.57 -0.41 -17.15
CA VAL A 163 -4.25 -1.44 -17.95
C VAL A 163 -5.77 -1.27 -18.00
N GLY A 164 -6.33 -0.43 -17.14
CA GLY A 164 -7.76 -0.16 -17.10
C GLY A 164 -8.16 0.82 -16.02
N HIS A 165 -9.43 0.85 -15.73
CA HIS A 165 -10.06 1.72 -14.73
C HIS A 165 -10.98 0.91 -13.84
N LYS A 166 -11.17 1.36 -12.62
CA LYS A 166 -12.19 0.85 -11.70
C LYS A 166 -12.80 1.99 -10.89
N ARG A 167 -13.97 1.74 -10.32
CA ARG A 167 -14.58 2.68 -9.38
C ARG A 167 -14.17 2.37 -7.95
N PHE A 168 -13.86 3.41 -7.22
CA PHE A 168 -13.59 3.34 -5.79
C PHE A 168 -14.56 4.24 -5.04
N ARG A 169 -15.33 3.67 -4.11
CA ARG A 169 -16.29 4.45 -3.32
C ARG A 169 -15.61 5.05 -2.09
N LEU A 170 -15.74 6.37 -1.95
CA LEU A 170 -15.24 7.11 -0.81
C LEU A 170 -16.31 8.08 -0.30
N GLY A 171 -16.91 7.76 0.85
CA GLY A 171 -18.09 8.48 1.34
C GLY A 171 -19.29 8.31 0.40
N ASP A 172 -19.95 9.40 0.04
CA ASP A 172 -21.08 9.43 -0.90
C ASP A 172 -20.65 9.60 -2.37
N GLY A 173 -19.35 9.75 -2.64
CA GLY A 173 -18.78 9.93 -3.98
C GLY A 173 -18.22 8.64 -4.56
N ASP A 174 -18.32 8.49 -5.88
CA ASP A 174 -17.57 7.50 -6.64
C ASP A 174 -16.32 8.18 -7.20
N GLU A 175 -15.15 7.68 -6.82
CA GLU A 175 -13.87 8.11 -7.36
C GLU A 175 -13.44 7.13 -8.46
N GLU A 176 -12.71 7.64 -9.44
CA GLU A 176 -12.15 6.82 -10.51
C GLU A 176 -10.69 6.52 -10.22
N ASP A 177 -10.35 5.23 -10.24
CA ASP A 177 -8.98 4.75 -10.10
C ASP A 177 -8.48 4.17 -11.42
N PHE A 178 -7.22 4.42 -11.75
CA PHE A 178 -6.49 3.57 -12.68
C PHE A 178 -6.27 2.20 -12.06
N VAL A 179 -6.48 1.16 -12.86
CA VAL A 179 -5.92 -0.17 -12.58
C VAL A 179 -4.53 -0.21 -13.22
N MET A 180 -3.51 -0.38 -12.41
CA MET A 180 -2.13 -0.50 -12.89
C MET A 180 -1.61 -1.89 -12.59
N GLU A 181 -0.83 -2.46 -13.51
CA GLU A 181 -0.30 -3.81 -13.43
C GLU A 181 1.20 -3.83 -13.68
N ALA A 182 1.92 -4.72 -13.00
CA ALA A 182 3.33 -5.00 -13.24
C ALA A 182 3.59 -6.50 -13.24
N ALA A 183 4.46 -6.97 -14.13
CA ALA A 183 5.00 -8.31 -14.07
C ALA A 183 5.94 -8.46 -12.85
N LEU A 184 5.86 -9.58 -12.18
CA LEU A 184 6.78 -9.99 -11.12
C LEU A 184 7.78 -10.96 -11.73
N THR A 185 8.97 -10.47 -12.07
CA THR A 185 10.07 -11.33 -12.51
C THR A 185 10.94 -11.64 -11.31
N GLY A 186 11.14 -12.94 -11.05
CA GLY A 186 12.17 -13.36 -10.09
C GLY A 186 13.53 -12.87 -10.53
N THR A 187 14.29 -12.29 -9.61
CA THR A 187 15.72 -11.98 -9.77
C THR A 187 16.55 -13.24 -9.66
#